data_2fc67c6e3e5441c6173566d46f0c1db0
#
_entry.id   2fc67c6e3e5441c6173566d46f0c1db0
#
_cell.length_a   1.000
_cell.length_b   1.000
_cell.length_c   1.000
_cell.angle_alpha   90.00
_cell.angle_beta   90.00
_cell.angle_gamma   90.00
#
_symmetry.space_group_name_H-M   'P 1'
#
loop_
_entity.id
_entity.type
_entity.pdbx_description
1 polymer ?
#
loop_
_entity_poly.entity_id
_entity_poly.type
_entity_poly.pdbx_seq_one_letter_code
_entity_poly.pdbx_strand_id
1 'polypeptide(L)'
;MAKRMSIVLFSGTVDKLMAASILATGAISMDMEVDFFVTFWGLNALKKDMVASNTRFSRDFEEMAGPMMQLFKAKNVPSWYETLKKAKTNGKVRIHACSLAADVMNVKKEDLDGIVDDIVGVGSYIDQADGAAITLFI
;
A
#
# COMPACT_ATOMS: atom_id res chain seq x y z
N MET A 1 -15.89 10.14 16.56
CA MET A 1 -15.25 9.99 15.23
C MET A 1 -14.23 8.87 15.27
N ALA A 2 -14.16 8.11 14.20
CA ALA A 2 -13.19 7.04 14.10
C ALA A 2 -11.77 7.60 14.10
N LYS A 3 -10.85 6.91 14.78
CA LYS A 3 -9.43 7.22 14.71
C LYS A 3 -8.91 6.85 13.33
N ARG A 4 -7.88 7.54 12.89
CA ARG A 4 -7.28 7.29 11.58
C ARG A 4 -5.82 6.88 11.71
N MET A 5 -5.43 5.94 10.86
CA MET A 5 -4.04 5.59 10.59
C MET A 5 -3.67 6.13 9.22
N SER A 6 -2.60 6.89 9.15
CA SER A 6 -2.12 7.46 7.90
C SER A 6 -0.76 6.85 7.55
N ILE A 7 -0.65 6.30 6.35
CA ILE A 7 0.56 5.59 5.92
C ILE A 7 1.07 6.20 4.61
N VAL A 8 2.30 6.72 4.64
CA VAL A 8 3.01 7.03 3.40
C VAL A 8 3.67 5.74 2.92
N LEU A 9 3.20 5.24 1.77
CA LEU A 9 3.74 4.03 1.18
C LEU A 9 4.72 4.41 0.07
N PHE A 10 5.99 4.43 0.40
CA PHE A 10 7.09 4.75 -0.51
C PHE A 10 7.67 3.49 -1.15
N SER A 11 7.70 2.41 -0.41
CA SER A 11 8.36 1.16 -0.81
C SER A 11 7.49 0.32 -1.74
N GLY A 12 8.12 -0.38 -2.65
CA GLY A 12 7.43 -1.22 -3.62
C GLY A 12 7.84 -2.68 -3.58
N THR A 13 8.57 -3.12 -2.55
CA THR A 13 8.95 -4.53 -2.40
C THR A 13 7.86 -5.31 -1.65
N VAL A 14 7.76 -6.60 -1.95
CA VAL A 14 6.71 -7.47 -1.42
C VAL A 14 6.69 -7.51 0.11
N ASP A 15 7.86 -7.56 0.73
CA ASP A 15 7.98 -7.60 2.19
C ASP A 15 7.39 -6.34 2.86
N LYS A 16 7.68 -5.16 2.31
CA LYS A 16 7.16 -3.90 2.85
C LYS A 16 5.69 -3.68 2.51
N LEU A 17 5.28 -4.06 1.32
CA LEU A 17 3.86 -4.02 0.92
C LEU A 17 3.02 -4.95 1.80
N MET A 18 3.56 -6.11 2.14
CA MET A 18 2.90 -7.03 3.07
C MET A 18 2.76 -6.40 4.46
N ALA A 19 3.81 -5.78 4.98
CA ALA A 19 3.76 -5.09 6.27
C ALA A 19 2.68 -4.00 6.28
N ALA A 20 2.63 -3.18 5.22
CA ALA A 20 1.62 -2.14 5.09
C ALA A 20 0.19 -2.72 5.05
N SER A 21 0.00 -3.82 4.33
CA SER A 21 -1.30 -4.49 4.22
C SER A 21 -1.76 -5.10 5.55
N ILE A 22 -0.83 -5.68 6.29
CA ILE A 22 -1.09 -6.22 7.64
C ILE A 22 -1.52 -5.10 8.59
N LEU A 23 -0.82 -3.97 8.55
CA LEU A 23 -1.16 -2.82 9.40
C LEU A 23 -2.55 -2.26 9.05
N ALA A 24 -2.87 -2.16 7.78
CA ALA A 24 -4.20 -1.73 7.35
C ALA A 24 -5.29 -2.68 7.87
N THR A 25 -5.07 -3.99 7.75
CA THR A 25 -5.99 -5.00 8.24
C THR A 25 -6.18 -4.88 9.75
N GLY A 26 -5.09 -4.72 10.49
CA GLY A 26 -5.14 -4.53 11.94
C GLY A 26 -5.89 -3.27 12.35
N ALA A 27 -5.66 -2.17 11.65
CA ALA A 27 -6.35 -0.90 11.91
C ALA A 27 -7.87 -1.05 11.70
N ILE A 28 -8.28 -1.68 10.61
CA ILE A 28 -9.71 -1.95 10.34
C ILE A 28 -10.31 -2.82 11.45
N SER A 29 -9.60 -3.83 11.92
CA SER A 29 -10.05 -4.67 13.04
C SER A 29 -10.24 -3.90 14.35
N MET A 30 -9.55 -2.77 14.48
CA MET A 30 -9.66 -1.88 15.65
C MET A 30 -10.59 -0.69 15.40
N ASP A 31 -11.45 -0.79 14.39
CA ASP A 31 -12.40 0.25 13.99
C ASP A 31 -11.74 1.58 13.60
N MET A 32 -10.52 1.52 13.11
CA MET A 32 -9.82 2.69 12.58
C MET A 32 -10.05 2.82 11.07
N GLU A 33 -10.03 4.04 10.57
CA GLU A 33 -9.95 4.31 9.13
C GLU A 33 -8.47 4.37 8.72
N VAL A 34 -8.17 4.02 7.48
CA VAL A 34 -6.80 4.02 6.96
C VAL A 34 -6.72 4.87 5.71
N ASP A 35 -5.73 5.75 5.66
CA ASP A 35 -5.40 6.52 4.47
C ASP A 35 -3.97 6.20 4.04
N PHE A 36 -3.81 5.78 2.80
CA PHE A 36 -2.51 5.60 2.17
C PHE A 36 -2.21 6.78 1.25
N PHE A 37 -0.99 7.27 1.31
CA PHE A 37 -0.43 8.15 0.30
C PHE A 37 0.71 7.40 -0.38
N VAL A 38 0.48 6.98 -1.62
CA VAL A 38 1.38 6.07 -2.33
C VAL A 38 2.26 6.87 -3.27
N THR A 39 3.57 6.74 -3.11
CA THR A 39 4.53 7.53 -3.87
C THR A 39 5.67 6.65 -4.39
N PHE A 40 6.28 7.06 -5.49
CA PHE A 40 7.45 6.43 -6.13
C PHE A 40 7.31 4.91 -6.28
N TRP A 41 8.08 4.12 -5.53
CA TRP A 41 8.13 2.66 -5.70
C TRP A 41 6.84 1.98 -5.28
N GLY A 42 6.17 2.52 -4.26
CA GLY A 42 4.82 2.08 -3.87
C GLY A 42 3.82 2.33 -4.98
N LEU A 43 3.91 3.50 -5.64
CA LEU A 43 3.07 3.83 -6.78
C LEU A 43 3.30 2.84 -7.93
N ASN A 44 4.55 2.55 -8.25
CA ASN A 44 4.90 1.57 -9.29
C ASN A 44 4.30 0.20 -8.99
N ALA A 45 4.34 -0.23 -7.72
CA ALA A 45 3.80 -1.52 -7.30
C ALA A 45 2.28 -1.62 -7.46
N LEU A 46 1.57 -0.49 -7.49
CA LEU A 46 0.11 -0.45 -7.65
C LEU A 46 -0.34 -0.29 -9.10
N LYS A 47 0.57 -0.34 -10.05
CA LYS A 47 0.21 -0.38 -11.47
C LYS A 47 -0.47 -1.72 -11.79
N LYS A 48 -1.42 -1.69 -12.73
CA LYS A 48 -2.18 -2.88 -13.15
C LYS A 48 -1.28 -4.04 -13.55
N ASP A 49 -0.16 -3.76 -14.23
CA ASP A 49 0.77 -4.78 -14.71
C ASP A 49 1.76 -5.26 -13.63
N MET A 50 1.75 -4.64 -12.45
CA MET A 50 2.71 -4.96 -11.39
C MET A 50 2.08 -5.66 -10.18
N VAL A 51 0.81 -5.41 -9.89
CA VAL A 51 0.18 -5.90 -8.65
C VAL A 51 0.22 -7.41 -8.47
N ALA A 52 0.17 -8.18 -9.56
CA ALA A 52 0.18 -9.64 -9.51
C ALA A 52 1.53 -10.26 -9.85
N SER A 53 2.46 -9.49 -10.41
CA SER A 53 3.73 -10.02 -10.92
C SER A 53 4.95 -9.65 -10.07
N ASN A 54 4.77 -8.81 -9.06
CA ASN A 54 5.85 -8.32 -8.23
C ASN A 54 6.36 -9.42 -7.29
N THR A 55 7.64 -9.76 -7.41
CA THR A 55 8.31 -10.76 -6.57
C THR A 55 9.54 -10.20 -5.86
N ARG A 56 9.71 -8.88 -5.89
CA ARG A 56 10.91 -8.23 -5.35
C ARG A 56 10.81 -8.09 -3.84
N PHE A 57 11.93 -8.43 -3.18
CA PHE A 57 12.12 -8.18 -1.75
C PHE A 57 13.13 -7.06 -1.55
N SER A 58 13.19 -6.51 -0.34
CA SER A 58 14.21 -5.53 0.03
C SER A 58 15.59 -6.10 -0.26
N ARG A 59 16.49 -5.24 -0.74
CA ARG A 59 17.82 -5.67 -1.22
C ARG A 59 18.58 -6.54 -0.22
N ASP A 60 18.52 -6.18 1.06
CA ASP A 60 19.23 -6.93 2.10
C ASP A 60 18.72 -8.38 2.24
N PHE A 61 17.53 -8.66 1.75
CA PHE A 61 16.86 -9.95 1.90
C PHE A 61 16.39 -10.54 0.57
N GLU A 62 16.90 -10.03 -0.55
CA GLU A 62 16.41 -10.48 -1.88
C GLU A 62 16.68 -11.96 -2.14
N GLU A 63 17.75 -12.52 -1.57
CA GLU A 63 18.03 -13.95 -1.64
C GLU A 63 16.99 -14.81 -0.92
N MET A 64 16.23 -14.21 0.01
CA MET A 64 15.17 -14.89 0.73
C MET A 64 13.82 -14.82 0.01
N ALA A 65 13.74 -14.11 -1.10
CA ALA A 65 12.48 -13.92 -1.82
C ALA A 65 11.85 -15.24 -2.24
N GLY A 66 12.62 -16.12 -2.89
CA GLY A 66 12.13 -17.43 -3.32
C GLY A 66 11.65 -18.30 -2.16
N PRO A 67 12.49 -18.55 -1.15
CA PRO A 67 12.08 -19.33 0.03
C PRO A 67 10.86 -18.73 0.75
N MET A 68 10.80 -17.40 0.88
CA MET A 68 9.69 -16.73 1.56
C MET A 68 8.38 -16.87 0.79
N MET A 69 8.42 -16.72 -0.54
CA MET A 69 7.23 -16.89 -1.38
C MET A 69 6.72 -18.33 -1.32
N GLN A 70 7.62 -19.31 -1.28
CA GLN A 70 7.23 -20.72 -1.10
C GLN A 70 6.59 -20.94 0.27
N LEU A 71 7.11 -20.32 1.32
CA LEU A 71 6.57 -20.42 2.67
C LEU A 71 5.17 -19.81 2.75
N PHE A 72 4.95 -18.66 2.13
CA PHE A 72 3.61 -18.05 2.03
C PHE A 72 2.63 -19.02 1.36
N LYS A 73 3.04 -19.63 0.26
CA LYS A 73 2.21 -20.59 -0.46
C LYS A 73 1.90 -21.82 0.39
N ALA A 74 2.91 -22.38 1.06
CA ALA A 74 2.75 -23.57 1.91
C ALA A 74 1.81 -23.32 3.08
N LYS A 75 1.80 -22.11 3.61
CA LYS A 75 0.98 -21.73 4.76
C LYS A 75 -0.33 -21.04 4.35
N ASN A 76 -0.63 -20.98 3.07
CA ASN A 76 -1.82 -20.33 2.52
C ASN A 76 -1.96 -18.86 2.94
N VAL A 77 -0.84 -18.14 2.98
CA VAL A 77 -0.83 -16.71 3.28
C VAL A 77 -1.25 -15.95 2.03
N PRO A 78 -2.29 -15.10 2.09
CA PRO A 78 -2.69 -14.28 0.95
C PRO A 78 -1.58 -13.31 0.56
N SER A 79 -1.57 -12.90 -0.72
CA SER A 79 -0.64 -11.85 -1.17
C SER A 79 -0.95 -10.53 -0.47
N TRP A 80 0.03 -9.61 -0.49
CA TRP A 80 -0.19 -8.26 0.03
C TRP A 80 -1.37 -7.57 -0.67
N TYR A 81 -1.51 -7.81 -1.96
CA TYR A 81 -2.58 -7.23 -2.77
C TYR A 81 -3.96 -7.76 -2.34
N GLU A 82 -4.09 -9.06 -2.19
CA GLU A 82 -5.33 -9.68 -1.71
C GLU A 82 -5.67 -9.22 -0.29
N THR A 83 -4.67 -9.12 0.57
CA THR A 83 -4.82 -8.65 1.94
C THR A 83 -5.32 -7.21 1.97
N LEU A 84 -4.72 -6.34 1.14
CA LEU A 84 -5.11 -4.93 1.05
C LEU A 84 -6.52 -4.77 0.48
N LYS A 85 -6.85 -5.52 -0.56
CA LYS A 85 -8.21 -5.52 -1.14
C LYS A 85 -9.24 -5.93 -0.10
N LYS A 86 -8.94 -6.96 0.67
CA LYS A 86 -9.84 -7.44 1.72
C LYS A 86 -10.03 -6.39 2.81
N ALA A 87 -8.97 -5.73 3.22
CA ALA A 87 -9.06 -4.64 4.19
C ALA A 87 -9.97 -3.52 3.66
N LYS A 88 -9.80 -3.16 2.39
CA LYS A 88 -10.61 -2.13 1.74
C LYS A 88 -12.09 -2.53 1.64
N THR A 89 -12.38 -3.81 1.48
CA THR A 89 -13.75 -4.33 1.45
C THR A 89 -14.38 -4.32 2.85
N ASN A 90 -13.59 -4.62 3.88
CA ASN A 90 -14.08 -4.78 5.24
C ASN A 90 -14.15 -3.48 6.05
N GLY A 91 -13.51 -2.43 5.57
CA GLY A 91 -13.47 -1.16 6.30
C GLY A 91 -13.13 0.00 5.39
N LYS A 92 -12.95 1.17 6.00
CA LYS A 92 -12.67 2.39 5.26
C LYS A 92 -11.17 2.55 5.05
N VAL A 93 -10.71 2.08 3.92
CA VAL A 93 -9.32 2.24 3.46
C VAL A 93 -9.34 3.07 2.19
N ARG A 94 -8.66 4.21 2.21
CA ARG A 94 -8.52 5.09 1.04
C ARG A 94 -7.08 5.03 0.57
N ILE A 95 -6.89 4.95 -0.73
CA ILE A 95 -5.56 4.85 -1.34
C ILE A 95 -5.40 5.99 -2.34
N HIS A 96 -4.54 6.94 -2.00
CA HIS A 96 -4.29 8.14 -2.77
C HIS A 96 -2.91 8.05 -3.42
N ALA A 97 -2.85 8.24 -4.73
CA ALA A 97 -1.58 8.28 -5.45
C ALA A 97 -0.99 9.69 -5.41
N CYS A 98 0.33 9.78 -5.23
CA CYS A 98 1.05 11.03 -5.23
C CYS A 98 1.12 11.63 -6.64
N SER A 99 0.59 12.84 -6.84
CA SER A 99 0.55 13.48 -8.16
C SER A 99 1.95 13.77 -8.71
N LEU A 100 2.88 14.20 -7.86
CA LEU A 100 4.26 14.45 -8.30
C LEU A 100 4.94 13.18 -8.78
N ALA A 101 4.83 12.10 -8.01
CA ALA A 101 5.42 10.81 -8.40
C ALA A 101 4.79 10.29 -9.68
N ALA A 102 3.48 10.43 -9.83
CA ALA A 102 2.78 10.04 -11.07
C ALA A 102 3.31 10.80 -12.27
N ASP A 103 3.50 12.12 -12.15
CA ASP A 103 4.06 12.95 -13.23
C ASP A 103 5.49 12.52 -13.57
N VAL A 104 6.36 12.40 -12.57
CA VAL A 104 7.77 12.04 -12.78
C VAL A 104 7.90 10.67 -13.42
N MET A 105 7.08 9.71 -13.00
CA MET A 105 7.12 8.34 -13.49
C MET A 105 6.24 8.10 -14.72
N ASN A 106 5.58 9.14 -15.20
CA ASN A 106 4.68 9.09 -16.34
C ASN A 106 3.58 8.03 -16.16
N VAL A 107 2.98 8.01 -14.99
CA VAL A 107 1.89 7.09 -14.62
C VAL A 107 0.58 7.87 -14.60
N LYS A 108 -0.41 7.35 -15.32
CA LYS A 108 -1.76 7.93 -15.36
C LYS A 108 -2.70 7.12 -14.49
N LYS A 109 -3.85 7.70 -14.15
CA LYS A 109 -4.87 7.01 -13.34
C LYS A 109 -5.28 5.68 -13.95
N GLU A 110 -5.41 5.61 -15.28
CA GLU A 110 -5.78 4.38 -15.98
C GLU A 110 -4.70 3.30 -15.95
N ASP A 111 -3.46 3.65 -15.61
CA ASP A 111 -2.37 2.67 -15.45
C ASP A 111 -2.38 2.01 -14.08
N LEU A 112 -3.11 2.57 -13.13
CA LEU A 112 -3.16 2.10 -11.75
C LEU A 112 -4.28 1.09 -11.53
N ASP A 113 -4.05 0.16 -10.63
CA ASP A 113 -5.06 -0.81 -10.25
C ASP A 113 -6.29 -0.10 -9.65
N GLY A 114 -7.44 -0.76 -9.77
CA GLY A 114 -8.72 -0.22 -9.32
C GLY A 114 -8.82 0.06 -7.81
N ILE A 115 -7.88 -0.48 -7.00
CA ILE A 115 -7.87 -0.18 -5.56
C ILE A 115 -7.39 1.24 -5.25
N VAL A 116 -6.75 1.92 -6.21
CA VAL A 116 -6.33 3.31 -6.05
C VAL A 116 -7.52 4.22 -6.29
N ASP A 117 -7.87 5.02 -5.31
CA ASP A 117 -9.08 5.85 -5.36
C ASP A 117 -8.90 7.10 -6.21
N ASP A 118 -7.77 7.80 -6.06
CA ASP A 118 -7.53 9.06 -6.74
C ASP A 118 -6.03 9.40 -6.80
N ILE A 119 -5.74 10.51 -7.47
CA ILE A 119 -4.40 11.10 -7.51
C ILE A 119 -4.52 12.46 -6.83
N VAL A 120 -3.70 12.70 -5.81
CA VAL A 120 -3.77 13.93 -5.00
C VAL A 120 -2.39 14.56 -4.83
N GLY A 121 -2.37 15.85 -4.55
CA GLY A 121 -1.14 16.55 -4.18
C GLY A 121 -0.73 16.27 -2.74
N VAL A 122 0.55 16.43 -2.44
CA VAL A 122 1.08 16.18 -1.09
C VAL A 122 0.43 17.10 -0.04
N GLY A 123 0.07 18.31 -0.41
CA GLY A 123 -0.62 19.23 0.51
C GLY A 123 -1.96 18.69 0.97
N SER A 124 -2.74 18.14 0.07
CA SER A 124 -4.02 17.48 0.41
C SER A 124 -3.80 16.30 1.36
N TYR A 125 -2.76 15.53 1.13
CA TYR A 125 -2.44 14.40 2.00
C TYR A 125 -2.05 14.89 3.40
N ILE A 126 -1.18 15.90 3.49
CA ILE A 126 -0.74 16.45 4.78
C ILE A 126 -1.93 16.98 5.58
N ASP A 127 -2.83 17.71 4.91
CA ASP A 127 -4.05 18.20 5.55
C ASP A 127 -4.88 17.05 6.11
N GLN A 128 -5.01 15.98 5.35
CA GLN A 128 -5.75 14.79 5.77
C GLN A 128 -5.05 14.03 6.89
N ALA A 129 -3.71 13.98 6.88
CA ALA A 129 -2.92 13.29 7.89
C ALA A 129 -2.87 14.05 9.21
N ASP A 130 -3.12 15.36 9.18
CA ASP A 130 -3.17 16.17 10.39
C ASP A 130 -4.28 15.63 11.31
N GLY A 131 -3.91 15.37 12.56
CA GLY A 131 -4.83 14.79 13.53
C GLY A 131 -5.00 13.27 13.45
N ALA A 132 -4.29 12.57 12.56
CA ALA A 132 -4.30 11.11 12.56
C ALA A 132 -3.69 10.57 13.87
N ALA A 133 -4.28 9.51 14.40
CA ALA A 133 -3.80 8.89 15.64
C ALA A 133 -2.45 8.19 15.45
N ILE A 134 -2.23 7.62 14.26
CA ILE A 134 -0.98 6.92 13.92
C ILE A 134 -0.56 7.39 12.53
N THR A 135 0.70 7.79 12.41
CA THR A 135 1.30 8.13 11.11
C THR A 135 2.56 7.29 10.90
N LEU A 136 2.67 6.67 9.72
CA LEU A 136 3.76 5.77 9.39
C LEU A 136 4.32 6.09 8.01
N PHE A 137 5.61 5.79 7.84
CA PHE A 137 6.31 5.83 6.56
C PHE A 137 6.91 4.44 6.31
N ILE A 138 6.47 3.82 5.23
CA ILE A 138 6.90 2.45 4.88
C ILE A 138 7.51 2.42 3.48
#